data_0240bb88d454a13088cc9af4ae1946c0
#
_entry.id   0240bb88d454a13088cc9af4ae1946c0
#
_cell.length_a   1.000
_cell.length_b   1.000
_cell.length_c   1.000
_cell.angle_alpha   90.00
_cell.angle_beta   90.00
_cell.angle_gamma   90.00
#
_symmetry.space_group_name_H-M   'P 1'
#
loop_
_entity.id
_entity.type
_entity.pdbx_description
1 polymer ?
#
loop_
_entity_poly.entity_id
_entity_poly.type
_entity_poly.pdbx_seq_one_letter_code
_entity_poly.pdbx_strand_id
1 'polypeptide(L)'
;MNNVINEINQRLENILSQYPDSKVKEAMYYSLKAGGKRIRPLIVLQVIRAYGLDYRKYIDIACALEMIHTYSLIHDDLPGMDNDDLRRGKPTCHKQFGEATAILAGDGLLNEAVNIILQTNLDDSLKLSLVSCLYTSSGINGMILGQEYDIENEDKKLSKETLDKIHHYKTGKLLSCAFQMGALIASPNDLEILKQIGYKIGLAFQIQDDILDVTSDAKTLGKNTGSDEANHKETYLTLLGIENSQKEVDLLFNEAQQLVYSLTLNHGLILEIIEKLWKRVR
;
A
#
# COMPACT_ATOMS: atom_id res chain seq x y z
N MET A 1 3.61 -7.49 16.26
CA MET A 1 3.52 -7.33 14.78
C MET A 1 4.06 -8.52 13.99
N ASN A 2 5.26 -9.07 14.27
CA ASN A 2 5.87 -10.14 13.45
C ASN A 2 4.99 -11.40 13.31
N ASN A 3 4.31 -11.86 14.37
CA ASN A 3 3.38 -12.99 14.27
C ASN A 3 2.22 -12.74 13.29
N VAL A 4 1.65 -11.53 13.29
CA VAL A 4 0.56 -11.16 12.39
C VAL A 4 1.04 -11.17 10.92
N ILE A 5 2.25 -10.67 10.68
CA ILE A 5 2.85 -10.68 9.33
C ILE A 5 3.07 -12.13 8.85
N ASN A 6 3.52 -13.02 9.72
CA ASN A 6 3.69 -14.44 9.38
C ASN A 6 2.34 -15.10 9.07
N GLU A 7 1.29 -14.81 9.85
CA GLU A 7 -0.07 -15.30 9.59
C GLU A 7 -0.60 -14.81 8.23
N ILE A 8 -0.37 -13.54 7.88
CA ILE A 8 -0.73 -12.97 6.56
C ILE A 8 0.01 -13.72 5.44
N ASN A 9 1.34 -13.90 5.56
CA ASN A 9 2.13 -14.57 4.54
C ASN A 9 1.68 -16.02 4.34
N GLN A 10 1.44 -16.75 5.43
CA GLN A 10 0.94 -18.13 5.39
C GLN A 10 -0.45 -18.20 4.73
N ARG A 11 -1.33 -17.24 5.03
CA ARG A 11 -2.66 -17.21 4.44
C ARG A 11 -2.64 -16.92 2.94
N LEU A 12 -1.81 -15.97 2.48
CA LEU A 12 -1.58 -15.70 1.06
C LEU A 12 -1.07 -16.95 0.32
N GLU A 13 -0.14 -17.68 0.91
CA GLU A 13 0.36 -18.94 0.37
C GLU A 13 -0.75 -19.99 0.27
N ASN A 14 -1.54 -20.17 1.33
CA ASN A 14 -2.65 -21.11 1.37
C ASN A 14 -3.74 -20.77 0.33
N ILE A 15 -4.04 -19.49 0.11
CA ILE A 15 -5.01 -19.04 -0.91
C ILE A 15 -4.51 -19.47 -2.29
N LEU A 16 -3.26 -19.14 -2.65
CA LEU A 16 -2.73 -19.47 -3.97
C LEU A 16 -2.55 -20.97 -4.19
N SER A 17 -2.30 -21.76 -3.13
CA SER A 17 -2.15 -23.20 -3.25
C SER A 17 -3.38 -23.93 -3.77
N GLN A 18 -4.56 -23.28 -3.68
CA GLN A 18 -5.85 -23.86 -4.12
C GLN A 18 -6.05 -23.81 -5.64
N TYR A 19 -5.27 -22.99 -6.36
CA TYR A 19 -5.41 -22.85 -7.82
C TYR A 19 -4.57 -23.90 -8.58
N PRO A 20 -5.00 -24.24 -9.82
CA PRO A 20 -4.25 -25.14 -10.68
C PRO A 20 -2.81 -24.66 -10.94
N ASP A 21 -1.89 -25.60 -11.09
CA ASP A 21 -0.51 -25.26 -11.43
C ASP A 21 -0.42 -24.60 -12.80
N SER A 22 0.19 -23.43 -12.85
CA SER A 22 0.38 -22.65 -14.06
C SER A 22 1.49 -21.61 -13.86
N LYS A 23 2.08 -21.14 -14.96
CA LYS A 23 3.07 -20.06 -14.91
C LYS A 23 2.52 -18.77 -14.30
N VAL A 24 1.25 -18.48 -14.52
CA VAL A 24 0.56 -17.31 -13.91
C VAL A 24 0.51 -17.45 -12.40
N LYS A 25 0.08 -18.62 -11.87
CA LYS A 25 0.11 -18.91 -10.44
C LYS A 25 1.52 -18.77 -9.84
N GLU A 26 2.53 -19.32 -10.52
CA GLU A 26 3.93 -19.19 -10.09
C GLU A 26 4.36 -17.72 -10.02
N ALA A 27 4.01 -16.92 -11.02
CA ALA A 27 4.32 -15.49 -11.08
C ALA A 27 3.59 -14.67 -9.99
N MET A 28 2.30 -14.97 -9.73
CA MET A 28 1.54 -14.41 -8.60
C MET A 28 2.23 -14.73 -7.27
N TYR A 29 2.58 -15.98 -7.06
CA TYR A 29 3.24 -16.45 -5.85
C TYR A 29 4.64 -15.82 -5.67
N TYR A 30 5.43 -15.79 -6.75
CA TYR A 30 6.74 -15.14 -6.77
C TYR A 30 6.66 -13.68 -6.30
N SER A 31 5.72 -12.92 -6.86
CA SER A 31 5.55 -11.50 -6.55
C SER A 31 5.06 -11.28 -5.12
N LEU A 32 4.12 -12.08 -4.63
CA LEU A 32 3.68 -12.05 -3.24
C LEU A 32 4.80 -12.45 -2.28
N LYS A 33 5.61 -13.46 -2.63
CA LYS A 33 6.73 -13.96 -1.81
C LYS A 33 8.00 -13.11 -1.93
N ALA A 34 8.07 -12.14 -2.83
CA ALA A 34 9.20 -11.23 -2.94
C ALA A 34 9.46 -10.44 -1.64
N GLY A 35 8.58 -10.55 -0.66
CA GLY A 35 8.69 -9.92 0.65
C GLY A 35 7.93 -8.60 0.73
N GLY A 36 8.35 -7.75 1.67
CA GLY A 36 7.73 -6.47 1.95
C GLY A 36 7.31 -6.37 3.41
N LYS A 37 7.10 -5.13 3.86
CA LYS A 37 6.76 -4.83 5.26
C LYS A 37 5.32 -5.17 5.62
N ARG A 38 4.49 -5.59 4.65
CA ARG A 38 3.06 -5.91 4.83
C ARG A 38 2.28 -4.83 5.59
N ILE A 39 2.59 -3.57 5.34
CA ILE A 39 2.04 -2.44 6.11
C ILE A 39 0.53 -2.36 5.95
N ARG A 40 0.02 -2.43 4.72
CA ARG A 40 -1.41 -2.29 4.42
C ARG A 40 -2.26 -3.38 5.07
N PRO A 41 -1.99 -4.67 4.87
CA PRO A 41 -2.74 -5.73 5.56
C PRO A 41 -2.56 -5.68 7.08
N LEU A 42 -1.39 -5.29 7.58
CA LEU A 42 -1.15 -5.12 9.01
C LEU A 42 -2.03 -4.02 9.60
N ILE A 43 -2.19 -2.88 8.91
CA ILE A 43 -3.09 -1.80 9.33
C ILE A 43 -4.51 -2.31 9.48
N VAL A 44 -5.07 -3.01 8.48
CA VAL A 44 -6.42 -3.58 8.55
C VAL A 44 -6.60 -4.38 9.84
N LEU A 45 -5.69 -5.34 10.09
CA LEU A 45 -5.80 -6.25 11.22
C LEU A 45 -5.54 -5.56 12.57
N GLN A 46 -4.67 -4.56 12.61
CA GLN A 46 -4.42 -3.81 13.85
C GLN A 46 -5.55 -2.84 14.20
N VAL A 47 -6.22 -2.24 13.22
CA VAL A 47 -7.45 -1.47 13.47
C VAL A 47 -8.51 -2.38 14.08
N ILE A 48 -8.78 -3.53 13.47
CA ILE A 48 -9.76 -4.52 13.99
C ILE A 48 -9.40 -4.92 15.43
N ARG A 49 -8.14 -5.20 15.67
CA ARG A 49 -7.63 -5.59 16.99
C ARG A 49 -7.71 -4.46 18.01
N ALA A 50 -7.50 -3.21 17.59
CA ALA A 50 -7.57 -2.04 18.46
C ALA A 50 -8.97 -1.83 19.05
N TYR A 51 -10.01 -2.24 18.33
CA TYR A 51 -11.39 -2.29 18.81
C TYR A 51 -11.75 -3.58 19.57
N GLY A 52 -10.77 -4.45 19.87
CA GLY A 52 -10.97 -5.64 20.68
C GLY A 52 -11.54 -6.86 19.95
N LEU A 53 -11.61 -6.83 18.62
CA LEU A 53 -12.10 -7.96 17.83
C LEU A 53 -10.95 -8.95 17.51
N ASP A 54 -11.33 -10.23 17.31
CA ASP A 54 -10.40 -11.27 16.85
C ASP A 54 -10.08 -11.08 15.36
N TYR A 55 -8.92 -10.48 15.08
CA TYR A 55 -8.46 -10.16 13.74
C TYR A 55 -8.29 -11.38 12.82
N ARG A 56 -8.11 -12.59 13.38
CA ARG A 56 -7.90 -13.81 12.58
C ARG A 56 -9.09 -14.15 11.71
N LYS A 57 -10.31 -13.77 12.14
CA LYS A 57 -11.54 -13.95 11.37
C LYS A 57 -11.57 -13.12 10.08
N TYR A 58 -10.69 -12.11 9.97
CA TYR A 58 -10.69 -11.13 8.90
C TYR A 58 -9.37 -11.13 8.10
N ILE A 59 -8.56 -12.16 8.28
CA ILE A 59 -7.25 -12.23 7.62
C ILE A 59 -7.36 -12.22 6.09
N ASP A 60 -8.43 -12.79 5.53
CA ASP A 60 -8.71 -12.80 4.09
C ASP A 60 -8.93 -11.39 3.55
N ILE A 61 -9.57 -10.53 4.34
CA ILE A 61 -9.78 -9.12 3.97
C ILE A 61 -8.43 -8.39 3.86
N ALA A 62 -7.53 -8.64 4.79
CA ALA A 62 -6.17 -8.10 4.74
C ALA A 62 -5.36 -8.66 3.56
N CYS A 63 -5.51 -9.95 3.24
CA CYS A 63 -4.89 -10.59 2.09
C CYS A 63 -5.40 -10.00 0.76
N ALA A 64 -6.69 -9.70 0.64
CA ALA A 64 -7.27 -9.04 -0.53
C ALA A 64 -6.59 -7.69 -0.83
N LEU A 65 -6.42 -6.87 0.21
CA LEU A 65 -5.72 -5.59 0.06
C LEU A 65 -4.26 -5.75 -0.36
N GLU A 66 -3.55 -6.77 0.15
CA GLU A 66 -2.16 -7.03 -0.26
C GLU A 66 -2.08 -7.56 -1.69
N MET A 67 -3.07 -8.34 -2.16
CA MET A 67 -3.17 -8.75 -3.56
C MET A 67 -3.35 -7.55 -4.49
N ILE A 68 -4.23 -6.60 -4.13
CA ILE A 68 -4.40 -5.33 -4.85
C ILE A 68 -3.08 -4.54 -4.87
N HIS A 69 -2.39 -4.43 -3.77
CA HIS A 69 -1.09 -3.76 -3.75
C HIS A 69 -0.05 -4.48 -4.61
N THR A 70 -0.05 -5.81 -4.60
CA THR A 70 0.95 -6.58 -5.34
C THR A 70 0.71 -6.54 -6.85
N TYR A 71 -0.56 -6.60 -7.31
CA TYR A 71 -0.84 -6.44 -8.74
C TYR A 71 -0.35 -5.09 -9.26
N SER A 72 -0.58 -4.02 -8.48
CA SER A 72 -0.14 -2.69 -8.91
C SER A 72 1.38 -2.60 -9.07
N LEU A 73 2.14 -3.24 -8.19
CA LEU A 73 3.60 -3.31 -8.32
C LEU A 73 4.04 -4.13 -9.54
N ILE A 74 3.34 -5.24 -9.86
CA ILE A 74 3.67 -6.04 -11.04
C ILE A 74 3.47 -5.23 -12.32
N HIS A 75 2.35 -4.49 -12.40
CA HIS A 75 2.04 -3.68 -13.58
C HIS A 75 2.90 -2.43 -13.67
N ASP A 76 3.21 -1.81 -12.53
CA ASP A 76 4.12 -0.66 -12.45
C ASP A 76 5.52 -0.99 -13.01
N ASP A 77 6.02 -2.20 -12.73
CA ASP A 77 7.34 -2.65 -13.19
C ASP A 77 7.42 -2.95 -14.69
N LEU A 78 6.30 -3.03 -15.43
CA LEU A 78 6.29 -3.39 -16.86
C LEU A 78 7.03 -2.39 -17.75
N PRO A 79 7.55 -2.83 -18.91
CA PRO A 79 8.27 -1.94 -19.85
C PRO A 79 7.47 -0.75 -20.38
N GLY A 80 6.13 -0.83 -20.36
CA GLY A 80 5.26 0.29 -20.73
C GLY A 80 4.93 1.24 -19.57
N MET A 81 5.54 1.01 -18.39
CA MET A 81 5.38 1.78 -17.18
C MET A 81 6.78 2.21 -16.69
N ASP A 82 7.17 1.90 -15.45
CA ASP A 82 8.47 2.28 -14.89
C ASP A 82 9.66 1.50 -15.46
N ASN A 83 9.43 0.37 -16.15
CA ASN A 83 10.43 -0.53 -16.75
C ASN A 83 11.55 -0.95 -15.76
N ASP A 84 11.17 -1.27 -14.55
CA ASP A 84 12.11 -1.64 -13.48
C ASP A 84 12.63 -3.07 -13.65
N ASP A 85 13.95 -3.25 -13.54
CA ASP A 85 14.60 -4.57 -13.60
C ASP A 85 14.52 -5.32 -12.26
N LEU A 86 14.55 -4.60 -11.15
CA LEU A 86 14.62 -5.14 -9.80
C LEU A 86 13.55 -4.54 -8.88
N ARG A 87 12.93 -5.41 -8.08
CA ARG A 87 12.05 -5.02 -6.98
C ARG A 87 12.40 -5.79 -5.72
N ARG A 88 12.70 -5.06 -4.64
CA ARG A 88 13.14 -5.65 -3.36
C ARG A 88 14.37 -6.57 -3.52
N GLY A 89 15.30 -6.19 -4.40
CA GLY A 89 16.53 -6.92 -4.68
C GLY A 89 16.37 -8.20 -5.49
N LYS A 90 15.18 -8.45 -6.05
CA LYS A 90 14.90 -9.58 -6.95
C LYS A 90 14.48 -9.08 -8.33
N PRO A 91 14.68 -9.86 -9.41
CA PRO A 91 14.12 -9.54 -10.72
C PRO A 91 12.62 -9.26 -10.63
N THR A 92 12.15 -8.24 -11.36
CA THR A 92 10.72 -7.94 -11.46
C THR A 92 9.97 -9.10 -12.14
N CYS A 93 8.64 -9.14 -11.99
CA CYS A 93 7.83 -10.25 -12.49
C CYS A 93 8.01 -10.44 -14.00
N HIS A 94 8.04 -9.34 -14.78
CA HIS A 94 8.22 -9.42 -16.23
C HIS A 94 9.62 -9.87 -16.64
N LYS A 95 10.66 -9.55 -15.87
CA LYS A 95 12.02 -10.04 -16.12
C LYS A 95 12.14 -11.54 -15.83
N GLN A 96 11.43 -12.05 -14.84
CA GLN A 96 11.48 -13.45 -14.43
C GLN A 96 10.60 -14.36 -15.27
N PHE A 97 9.41 -13.92 -15.68
CA PHE A 97 8.39 -14.74 -16.32
C PHE A 97 7.98 -14.28 -17.71
N GLY A 98 8.46 -13.12 -18.17
CA GLY A 98 8.05 -12.44 -19.39
C GLY A 98 6.81 -11.55 -19.20
N GLU A 99 6.65 -10.57 -20.08
CA GLU A 99 5.63 -9.52 -19.99
C GLU A 99 4.20 -10.07 -19.96
N ALA A 100 3.86 -10.96 -20.89
CA ALA A 100 2.51 -11.53 -20.97
C ALA A 100 2.11 -12.27 -19.68
N THR A 101 3.04 -13.03 -19.09
CA THR A 101 2.78 -13.73 -17.80
C THR A 101 2.66 -12.74 -16.66
N ALA A 102 3.44 -11.66 -16.66
CA ALA A 102 3.37 -10.62 -15.64
C ALA A 102 2.03 -9.86 -15.68
N ILE A 103 1.56 -9.49 -16.89
CA ILE A 103 0.23 -8.88 -17.08
C ILE A 103 -0.86 -9.80 -16.50
N LEU A 104 -0.87 -11.06 -16.91
CA LEU A 104 -1.87 -12.04 -16.43
C LEU A 104 -1.75 -12.32 -14.92
N ALA A 105 -0.54 -12.25 -14.34
CA ALA A 105 -0.36 -12.40 -12.90
C ALA A 105 -0.94 -11.21 -12.12
N GLY A 106 -0.77 -9.99 -12.62
CA GLY A 106 -1.42 -8.80 -12.09
C GLY A 106 -2.94 -8.89 -12.16
N ASP A 107 -3.48 -9.23 -13.33
CA ASP A 107 -4.93 -9.46 -13.55
C ASP A 107 -5.47 -10.53 -12.60
N GLY A 108 -4.73 -11.64 -12.44
CA GLY A 108 -5.08 -12.72 -11.54
C GLY A 108 -5.20 -12.25 -10.08
N LEU A 109 -4.23 -11.50 -9.57
CA LEU A 109 -4.27 -10.94 -8.23
C LEU A 109 -5.40 -9.93 -8.06
N LEU A 110 -5.63 -9.07 -9.05
CA LEU A 110 -6.73 -8.10 -9.05
C LEU A 110 -8.10 -8.80 -8.93
N ASN A 111 -8.33 -9.84 -9.73
CA ASN A 111 -9.58 -10.60 -9.70
C ASN A 111 -9.74 -11.39 -8.40
N GLU A 112 -8.68 -12.06 -7.93
CA GLU A 112 -8.75 -12.86 -6.72
C GLU A 112 -9.00 -12.02 -5.46
N ALA A 113 -8.58 -10.77 -5.43
CA ALA A 113 -8.85 -9.88 -4.31
C ALA A 113 -10.35 -9.73 -4.00
N VAL A 114 -11.22 -9.70 -5.02
CA VAL A 114 -12.67 -9.68 -4.80
C VAL A 114 -13.22 -11.05 -4.44
N ASN A 115 -12.73 -12.10 -5.10
CA ASN A 115 -13.20 -13.45 -4.86
C ASN A 115 -13.00 -13.89 -3.41
N ILE A 116 -11.82 -13.63 -2.82
CA ILE A 116 -11.56 -14.03 -1.42
C ILE A 116 -12.41 -13.25 -0.41
N ILE A 117 -12.76 -11.99 -0.67
CA ILE A 117 -13.71 -11.23 0.17
C ILE A 117 -15.10 -11.87 0.11
N LEU A 118 -15.58 -12.18 -1.10
CA LEU A 118 -16.91 -12.73 -1.32
C LEU A 118 -17.05 -14.16 -0.75
N GLN A 119 -15.96 -14.93 -0.69
CA GLN A 119 -15.94 -16.28 -0.12
C GLN A 119 -15.89 -16.30 1.42
N THR A 120 -15.67 -15.16 2.08
CA THR A 120 -15.71 -15.10 3.55
C THR A 120 -17.11 -15.39 4.11
N ASN A 121 -17.15 -15.87 5.36
CA ASN A 121 -18.42 -16.05 6.09
C ASN A 121 -18.83 -14.76 6.83
N LEU A 122 -18.84 -13.63 6.11
CA LEU A 122 -19.32 -12.33 6.60
C LEU A 122 -20.70 -12.02 6.03
N ASP A 123 -21.41 -11.08 6.65
CA ASP A 123 -22.67 -10.57 6.10
C ASP A 123 -22.48 -9.96 4.72
N ASP A 124 -23.41 -10.19 3.81
CA ASP A 124 -23.29 -9.73 2.42
C ASP A 124 -23.21 -8.20 2.31
N SER A 125 -23.89 -7.46 3.18
CA SER A 125 -23.78 -6.01 3.25
C SER A 125 -22.36 -5.53 3.59
N LEU A 126 -21.67 -6.23 4.51
CA LEU A 126 -20.29 -5.94 4.87
C LEU A 126 -19.33 -6.32 3.72
N LYS A 127 -19.52 -7.49 3.08
CA LYS A 127 -18.73 -7.89 1.91
C LYS A 127 -18.81 -6.85 0.80
N LEU A 128 -20.02 -6.39 0.47
CA LEU A 128 -20.24 -5.37 -0.55
C LEU A 128 -19.57 -4.04 -0.18
N SER A 129 -19.64 -3.64 1.08
CA SER A 129 -18.97 -2.42 1.58
C SER A 129 -17.45 -2.53 1.48
N LEU A 130 -16.87 -3.68 1.83
CA LEU A 130 -15.44 -3.95 1.75
C LEU A 130 -14.95 -3.96 0.29
N VAL A 131 -15.67 -4.63 -0.62
CA VAL A 131 -15.38 -4.65 -2.05
C VAL A 131 -15.48 -3.24 -2.63
N SER A 132 -16.54 -2.50 -2.32
CA SER A 132 -16.71 -1.11 -2.78
C SER A 132 -15.58 -0.22 -2.29
N CYS A 133 -15.19 -0.31 -1.02
CA CYS A 133 -14.08 0.46 -0.45
C CYS A 133 -12.76 0.14 -1.18
N LEU A 134 -12.45 -1.15 -1.37
CA LEU A 134 -11.21 -1.62 -1.98
C LEU A 134 -11.11 -1.21 -3.46
N TYR A 135 -12.15 -1.46 -4.24
CA TYR A 135 -12.14 -1.18 -5.69
C TYR A 135 -12.31 0.30 -6.03
N THR A 136 -13.00 1.08 -5.20
CA THR A 136 -13.00 2.54 -5.33
C THR A 136 -11.62 3.13 -5.04
N SER A 137 -10.92 2.60 -4.04
CA SER A 137 -9.61 3.10 -3.64
C SER A 137 -8.48 2.68 -4.59
N SER A 138 -8.61 1.54 -5.26
CA SER A 138 -7.63 1.04 -6.23
C SER A 138 -7.96 1.39 -7.69
N GLY A 139 -9.22 1.70 -8.00
CA GLY A 139 -9.72 1.94 -9.35
C GLY A 139 -9.48 3.34 -9.89
N ILE A 140 -10.30 3.73 -10.90
CA ILE A 140 -10.19 5.02 -11.61
C ILE A 140 -10.45 6.25 -10.72
N ASN A 141 -11.09 6.10 -9.57
CA ASN A 141 -11.25 7.15 -8.55
C ASN A 141 -10.19 7.06 -7.44
N GLY A 142 -9.16 6.26 -7.62
CA GLY A 142 -8.14 5.94 -6.63
C GLY A 142 -6.75 5.79 -7.24
N MET A 143 -6.10 4.67 -6.94
CA MET A 143 -4.70 4.41 -7.28
C MET A 143 -4.42 4.48 -8.78
N ILE A 144 -5.30 3.97 -9.64
CA ILE A 144 -5.13 4.03 -11.11
C ILE A 144 -5.06 5.48 -11.58
N LEU A 145 -5.94 6.37 -11.10
CA LEU A 145 -5.88 7.80 -11.42
C LEU A 145 -4.58 8.45 -10.93
N GLY A 146 -4.10 8.00 -9.76
CA GLY A 146 -2.82 8.48 -9.24
C GLY A 146 -1.63 8.08 -10.10
N GLN A 147 -1.67 6.87 -10.64
CA GLN A 147 -0.66 6.38 -11.58
C GLN A 147 -0.71 7.13 -12.92
N GLU A 148 -1.91 7.40 -13.45
CA GLU A 148 -2.08 8.22 -14.64
C GLU A 148 -1.48 9.63 -14.44
N TYR A 149 -1.80 10.27 -13.31
CA TYR A 149 -1.23 11.58 -13.00
C TYR A 149 0.31 11.54 -12.86
N ASP A 150 0.87 10.49 -12.29
CA ASP A 150 2.32 10.32 -12.17
C ASP A 150 2.96 10.27 -13.56
N ILE A 151 2.47 9.41 -14.46
CA ILE A 151 2.96 9.26 -15.84
C ILE A 151 2.79 10.55 -16.64
N GLU A 152 1.60 11.19 -16.59
CA GLU A 152 1.34 12.41 -17.33
C GLU A 152 2.23 13.59 -16.92
N ASN A 153 2.77 13.54 -15.72
CA ASN A 153 3.58 14.62 -15.16
C ASN A 153 5.08 14.29 -15.08
N GLU A 154 5.53 13.20 -15.66
CA GLU A 154 6.96 12.96 -15.90
C GLU A 154 7.56 14.09 -16.74
N ASP A 155 8.81 14.46 -16.47
CA ASP A 155 9.54 15.56 -17.13
C ASP A 155 8.90 16.96 -17.00
N LYS A 156 7.92 17.16 -16.10
CA LYS A 156 7.28 18.46 -15.88
C LYS A 156 7.65 19.04 -14.51
N LYS A 157 7.76 20.38 -14.47
CA LYS A 157 7.82 21.09 -13.20
C LYS A 157 6.42 21.13 -12.57
N LEU A 158 6.31 20.65 -11.34
CA LEU A 158 5.07 20.53 -10.62
C LEU A 158 4.92 21.61 -9.54
N SER A 159 3.70 21.99 -9.24
CA SER A 159 3.39 22.69 -7.99
C SER A 159 3.25 21.68 -6.85
N LYS A 160 3.44 22.15 -5.60
CA LYS A 160 3.18 21.32 -4.41
C LYS A 160 1.77 20.70 -4.45
N GLU A 161 0.77 21.46 -4.85
CA GLU A 161 -0.63 21.00 -4.94
C GLU A 161 -0.79 19.83 -5.93
N THR A 162 -0.10 19.87 -7.08
CA THR A 162 -0.12 18.79 -8.06
C THR A 162 0.58 17.55 -7.52
N LEU A 163 1.71 17.72 -6.86
CA LEU A 163 2.45 16.62 -6.23
C LEU A 163 1.64 15.99 -5.10
N ASP A 164 1.03 16.80 -4.23
CA ASP A 164 0.11 16.35 -3.18
C ASP A 164 -1.02 15.49 -3.77
N LYS A 165 -1.58 15.92 -4.91
CA LYS A 165 -2.64 15.19 -5.60
C LYS A 165 -2.17 13.84 -6.12
N ILE A 166 -0.99 13.77 -6.76
CA ILE A 166 -0.40 12.51 -7.22
C ILE A 166 -0.23 11.55 -6.04
N HIS A 167 0.41 11.99 -4.97
CA HIS A 167 0.65 11.17 -3.78
C HIS A 167 -0.62 10.75 -3.07
N HIS A 168 -1.63 11.65 -3.02
CA HIS A 168 -2.95 11.34 -2.45
C HIS A 168 -3.60 10.16 -3.17
N TYR A 169 -3.59 10.17 -4.51
CA TYR A 169 -4.24 9.13 -5.30
C TYR A 169 -3.37 7.87 -5.40
N LYS A 170 -2.11 7.99 -5.81
CA LYS A 170 -1.22 6.83 -6.06
C LYS A 170 -0.95 6.01 -4.80
N THR A 171 -0.70 6.66 -3.67
CA THR A 171 -0.32 5.99 -2.42
C THR A 171 -1.33 6.17 -1.30
N GLY A 172 -1.83 7.38 -1.10
CA GLY A 172 -2.73 7.76 -0.01
C GLY A 172 -4.06 6.99 -0.03
N LYS A 173 -4.67 6.83 -1.20
CA LYS A 173 -5.94 6.11 -1.36
C LYS A 173 -5.87 4.68 -0.82
N LEU A 174 -4.84 3.92 -1.17
CA LEU A 174 -4.75 2.52 -0.75
C LEU A 174 -4.31 2.36 0.71
N LEU A 175 -3.51 3.28 1.25
CA LEU A 175 -3.21 3.33 2.69
C LEU A 175 -4.45 3.72 3.50
N SER A 176 -5.19 4.72 3.05
CA SER A 176 -6.47 5.10 3.67
C SER A 176 -7.49 3.96 3.61
N CYS A 177 -7.55 3.22 2.49
CA CYS A 177 -8.38 2.03 2.35
C CYS A 177 -8.10 0.98 3.44
N ALA A 178 -6.84 0.77 3.82
CA ALA A 178 -6.48 -0.15 4.89
C ALA A 178 -7.16 0.22 6.23
N PHE A 179 -7.14 1.50 6.60
CA PHE A 179 -7.83 1.99 7.79
C PHE A 179 -9.35 1.90 7.66
N GLN A 180 -9.89 2.25 6.49
CA GLN A 180 -11.33 2.20 6.22
C GLN A 180 -11.87 0.75 6.28
N MET A 181 -11.18 -0.22 5.70
CA MET A 181 -11.59 -1.62 5.77
C MET A 181 -11.61 -2.13 7.22
N GLY A 182 -10.63 -1.74 8.02
CA GLY A 182 -10.63 -2.02 9.46
C GLY A 182 -11.80 -1.36 10.19
N ALA A 183 -12.13 -0.10 9.84
CA ALA A 183 -13.26 0.63 10.41
C ALA A 183 -14.61 0.01 10.03
N LEU A 184 -14.82 -0.34 8.77
CA LEU A 184 -16.05 -0.98 8.29
C LEU A 184 -16.37 -2.26 9.06
N ILE A 185 -15.33 -2.99 9.48
CA ILE A 185 -15.49 -4.23 10.27
C ILE A 185 -15.71 -3.91 11.75
N ALA A 186 -14.96 -2.98 12.32
CA ALA A 186 -14.86 -2.85 13.77
C ALA A 186 -15.66 -1.68 14.35
N SER A 187 -15.71 -0.54 13.67
CA SER A 187 -16.43 0.68 14.10
C SER A 187 -16.75 1.57 12.90
N PRO A 188 -17.87 1.32 12.18
CA PRO A 188 -18.26 2.16 11.04
C PRO A 188 -18.45 3.64 11.38
N ASN A 189 -18.74 3.98 12.64
CA ASN A 189 -18.90 5.36 13.09
C ASN A 189 -17.57 6.16 13.05
N ASP A 190 -16.44 5.47 13.16
CA ASP A 190 -15.11 6.08 13.15
C ASP A 190 -14.46 6.08 11.75
N LEU A 191 -15.22 5.66 10.72
CA LEU A 191 -14.74 5.49 9.35
C LEU A 191 -14.05 6.76 8.82
N GLU A 192 -14.65 7.94 9.00
CA GLU A 192 -14.09 9.18 8.44
C GLU A 192 -12.80 9.60 9.15
N ILE A 193 -12.71 9.40 10.46
CA ILE A 193 -11.49 9.70 11.23
C ILE A 193 -10.36 8.74 10.81
N LEU A 194 -10.65 7.44 10.74
CA LEU A 194 -9.67 6.44 10.32
C LEU A 194 -9.21 6.63 8.86
N LYS A 195 -10.11 7.06 7.98
CA LYS A 195 -9.80 7.45 6.61
C LYS A 195 -8.82 8.64 6.56
N GLN A 196 -9.04 9.68 7.37
CA GLN A 196 -8.13 10.83 7.46
C GLN A 196 -6.76 10.45 8.00
N ILE A 197 -6.69 9.59 9.04
CA ILE A 197 -5.42 9.03 9.54
C ILE A 197 -4.65 8.36 8.39
N GLY A 198 -5.33 7.53 7.60
CA GLY A 198 -4.72 6.84 6.47
C GLY A 198 -4.17 7.77 5.39
N TYR A 199 -4.88 8.87 5.08
CA TYR A 199 -4.38 9.87 4.13
C TYR A 199 -3.15 10.62 4.62
N LYS A 200 -3.14 11.05 5.90
CA LYS A 200 -1.98 11.73 6.49
C LYS A 200 -0.75 10.84 6.50
N ILE A 201 -0.91 9.59 6.91
CA ILE A 201 0.16 8.60 6.89
C ILE A 201 0.63 8.32 5.45
N GLY A 202 -0.29 8.24 4.49
CA GLY A 202 0.03 7.98 3.09
C GLY A 202 0.87 9.08 2.47
N LEU A 203 0.52 10.35 2.72
CA LEU A 203 1.29 11.50 2.26
C LEU A 203 2.66 11.57 2.95
N ALA A 204 2.70 11.43 4.28
CA ALA A 204 3.96 11.41 5.03
C ALA A 204 4.89 10.29 4.56
N PHE A 205 4.34 9.11 4.27
CA PHE A 205 5.08 7.97 3.77
C PHE A 205 5.75 8.27 2.42
N GLN A 206 5.04 8.96 1.51
CA GLN A 206 5.58 9.30 0.20
C GLN A 206 6.66 10.37 0.30
N ILE A 207 6.45 11.43 1.09
CA ILE A 207 7.50 12.43 1.35
C ILE A 207 8.75 11.79 1.95
N GLN A 208 8.58 10.78 2.83
CA GLN A 208 9.70 10.02 3.35
C GLN A 208 10.42 9.18 2.27
N ASP A 209 9.66 8.60 1.33
CA ASP A 209 10.27 7.86 0.22
C ASP A 209 11.15 8.79 -0.63
N ASP A 210 10.69 10.01 -0.94
CA ASP A 210 11.48 11.02 -1.64
C ASP A 210 12.79 11.36 -0.86
N ILE A 211 12.68 11.56 0.47
CA ILE A 211 13.86 11.83 1.32
C ILE A 211 14.85 10.67 1.29
N LEU A 212 14.34 9.43 1.37
CA LEU A 212 15.18 8.23 1.37
C LEU A 212 15.86 7.97 0.05
N ASP A 213 15.21 8.28 -1.07
CA ASP A 213 15.80 8.07 -2.40
C ASP A 213 17.10 8.88 -2.57
N VAL A 214 17.19 10.05 -1.95
CA VAL A 214 18.39 10.92 -1.99
C VAL A 214 19.37 10.64 -0.86
N THR A 215 18.91 10.22 0.33
CA THR A 215 19.75 10.15 1.54
C THR A 215 20.26 8.76 1.88
N SER A 216 19.70 7.69 1.27
CA SER A 216 20.01 6.30 1.61
C SER A 216 20.89 5.61 0.56
N ASP A 217 21.67 4.62 1.02
CA ASP A 217 22.43 3.74 0.11
C ASP A 217 21.51 2.76 -0.62
N ALA A 218 21.83 2.39 -1.88
CA ALA A 218 21.09 1.45 -2.71
C ALA A 218 20.82 0.09 -2.02
N LYS A 219 21.72 -0.37 -1.15
CA LYS A 219 21.54 -1.60 -0.35
C LYS A 219 20.41 -1.50 0.67
N THR A 220 20.16 -0.31 1.20
CA THR A 220 19.13 -0.08 2.23
C THR A 220 17.74 0.02 1.62
N LEU A 221 17.61 0.56 0.39
CA LEU A 221 16.34 0.72 -0.31
C LEU A 221 15.89 -0.55 -1.05
N GLY A 222 16.81 -1.42 -1.46
CA GLY A 222 16.50 -2.62 -2.25
C GLY A 222 16.06 -2.34 -3.70
N LYS A 223 16.26 -1.10 -4.17
CA LYS A 223 16.13 -0.63 -5.55
C LYS A 223 17.28 0.35 -5.87
N ASN A 224 17.42 0.74 -7.11
CA ASN A 224 18.40 1.77 -7.48
C ASN A 224 18.04 3.09 -6.78
N THR A 225 19.04 3.75 -6.18
CA THR A 225 18.91 5.10 -5.62
C THR A 225 19.05 6.14 -6.73
N GLY A 226 18.41 7.30 -6.56
CA GLY A 226 18.44 8.36 -7.57
C GLY A 226 17.56 8.04 -8.79
N SER A 227 16.58 7.12 -8.64
CA SER A 227 15.64 6.82 -9.72
C SER A 227 14.78 8.02 -10.09
N ASP A 228 14.39 8.84 -9.11
CA ASP A 228 13.60 10.05 -9.33
C ASP A 228 14.42 11.12 -10.08
N GLU A 229 15.70 11.28 -9.75
CA GLU A 229 16.60 12.19 -10.48
C GLU A 229 16.89 11.70 -11.90
N ALA A 230 17.09 10.38 -12.08
CA ALA A 230 17.30 9.77 -13.42
C ALA A 230 16.04 9.88 -14.30
N ASN A 231 14.86 9.85 -13.70
CA ASN A 231 13.57 9.99 -14.38
C ASN A 231 13.06 11.44 -14.40
N HIS A 232 13.89 12.42 -14.00
CA HIS A 232 13.54 13.85 -13.96
C HIS A 232 12.23 14.13 -13.21
N LYS A 233 11.89 13.34 -12.19
CA LYS A 233 10.65 13.50 -11.40
C LYS A 233 10.80 14.67 -10.43
N GLU A 234 9.81 15.54 -10.39
CA GLU A 234 9.69 16.55 -9.34
C GLU A 234 9.29 15.86 -8.03
N THR A 235 9.97 16.18 -6.94
CA THR A 235 9.76 15.58 -5.62
C THR A 235 9.53 16.66 -4.56
N TYR A 236 9.15 16.26 -3.35
CA TYR A 236 9.09 17.22 -2.23
C TYR A 236 10.45 17.86 -1.93
N LEU A 237 11.56 17.13 -2.18
CA LEU A 237 12.90 17.66 -1.95
C LEU A 237 13.26 18.77 -2.94
N THR A 238 12.89 18.62 -4.21
CA THR A 238 13.13 19.64 -5.23
C THR A 238 12.31 20.91 -4.97
N LEU A 239 11.08 20.75 -4.44
CA LEU A 239 10.16 21.85 -4.16
C LEU A 239 10.45 22.57 -2.84
N LEU A 240 10.75 21.86 -1.77
CA LEU A 240 10.79 22.40 -0.40
C LEU A 240 12.18 22.30 0.25
N GLY A 241 13.06 21.46 -0.29
CA GLY A 241 14.31 21.05 0.36
C GLY A 241 14.10 20.08 1.50
N ILE A 242 15.20 19.43 1.93
CA ILE A 242 15.16 18.33 2.93
C ILE A 242 14.54 18.77 4.26
N GLU A 243 14.96 19.92 4.81
CA GLU A 243 14.50 20.37 6.13
C GLU A 243 12.98 20.63 6.19
N ASN A 244 12.42 21.26 5.16
CA ASN A 244 10.99 21.54 5.13
C ASN A 244 10.18 20.29 4.82
N SER A 245 10.70 19.40 3.97
CA SER A 245 10.08 18.08 3.73
C SER A 245 10.01 17.26 5.02
N GLN A 246 11.08 17.26 5.83
CA GLN A 246 11.09 16.57 7.13
C GLN A 246 10.09 17.19 8.12
N LYS A 247 9.96 18.53 8.16
CA LYS A 247 8.95 19.20 9.00
C LYS A 247 7.53 18.83 8.60
N GLU A 248 7.27 18.72 7.28
CA GLU A 248 5.96 18.30 6.77
C GLU A 248 5.63 16.86 7.18
N VAL A 249 6.61 15.95 7.07
CA VAL A 249 6.49 14.56 7.56
C VAL A 249 6.15 14.54 9.04
N ASP A 250 6.90 15.27 9.87
CA ASP A 250 6.69 15.30 11.32
C ASP A 250 5.31 15.88 11.67
N LEU A 251 4.85 16.91 10.96
CA LEU A 251 3.51 17.49 11.12
C LEU A 251 2.42 16.47 10.82
N LEU A 252 2.50 15.79 9.67
CA LEU A 252 1.49 14.82 9.22
C LEU A 252 1.38 13.63 10.18
N PHE A 253 2.50 13.09 10.68
CA PHE A 253 2.47 12.02 11.66
C PHE A 253 1.92 12.47 13.01
N ASN A 254 2.27 13.68 13.48
CA ASN A 254 1.70 14.26 14.71
C ASN A 254 0.18 14.44 14.60
N GLU A 255 -0.31 14.98 13.48
CA GLU A 255 -1.75 15.13 13.24
C GLU A 255 -2.47 13.77 13.18
N ALA A 256 -1.85 12.75 12.57
CA ALA A 256 -2.40 11.40 12.56
C ALA A 256 -2.49 10.83 14.00
N GLN A 257 -1.48 11.05 14.84
CA GLN A 257 -1.52 10.62 16.26
C GLN A 257 -2.63 11.34 17.05
N GLN A 258 -2.83 12.64 16.83
CA GLN A 258 -3.92 13.39 17.49
C GLN A 258 -5.29 12.82 17.11
N LEU A 259 -5.49 12.46 15.84
CA LEU A 259 -6.72 11.79 15.41
C LEU A 259 -6.88 10.42 16.08
N VAL A 260 -5.81 9.64 16.25
CA VAL A 260 -5.88 8.35 16.97
C VAL A 260 -6.33 8.57 18.42
N TYR A 261 -5.83 9.60 19.11
CA TYR A 261 -6.22 9.90 20.50
C TYR A 261 -7.69 10.34 20.64
N SER A 262 -8.33 10.81 19.57
CA SER A 262 -9.75 11.16 19.59
C SER A 262 -10.69 9.95 19.52
N LEU A 263 -10.17 8.75 19.21
CA LEU A 263 -10.93 7.52 19.06
C LEU A 263 -11.03 6.74 20.37
N THR A 264 -12.11 5.98 20.54
CA THR A 264 -12.28 5.07 21.69
C THR A 264 -11.82 3.67 21.33
N LEU A 265 -10.51 3.41 21.39
CA LEU A 265 -9.89 2.12 21.05
C LEU A 265 -8.57 1.93 21.82
N ASN A 266 -7.91 0.78 21.63
CA ASN A 266 -6.55 0.59 22.11
C ASN A 266 -5.56 1.35 21.20
N HIS A 267 -5.25 2.60 21.59
CA HIS A 267 -4.37 3.49 20.84
C HIS A 267 -3.00 2.87 20.55
N GLY A 268 -2.42 2.12 21.50
CA GLY A 268 -1.08 1.57 21.41
C GLY A 268 -0.84 0.75 20.15
N LEU A 269 -1.85 0.00 19.67
CA LEU A 269 -1.72 -0.84 18.47
C LEU A 269 -1.59 -0.03 17.18
N ILE A 270 -2.27 1.11 17.09
CA ILE A 270 -2.20 1.99 15.91
C ILE A 270 -0.96 2.89 16.00
N LEU A 271 -0.69 3.43 17.19
CA LEU A 271 0.50 4.25 17.43
C LEU A 271 1.80 3.49 17.14
N GLU A 272 1.86 2.18 17.45
CA GLU A 272 3.02 1.32 17.11
C GLU A 272 3.27 1.27 15.59
N ILE A 273 2.22 1.24 14.77
CA ILE A 273 2.35 1.31 13.30
C ILE A 273 2.85 2.69 12.88
N ILE A 274 2.24 3.75 13.39
CA ILE A 274 2.61 5.14 13.08
C ILE A 274 4.08 5.37 13.42
N GLU A 275 4.51 4.99 14.63
CA GLU A 275 5.92 5.12 15.03
C GLU A 275 6.89 4.34 14.13
N LYS A 276 6.52 3.10 13.77
CA LYS A 276 7.34 2.27 12.89
C LYS A 276 7.50 2.88 11.51
N LEU A 277 6.46 3.53 11.00
CA LEU A 277 6.51 4.23 9.73
C LEU A 277 7.31 5.53 9.84
N TRP A 278 7.08 6.30 10.90
CA TRP A 278 7.77 7.57 11.13
C TRP A 278 9.28 7.40 11.34
N LYS A 279 9.69 6.37 12.10
CA LYS A 279 11.11 6.08 12.39
C LYS A 279 11.84 5.37 11.24
N ARG A 280 11.20 5.14 10.10
CA ARG A 280 11.78 4.42 8.96
C ARG A 280 13.02 5.10 8.37
N VAL A 281 13.14 6.39 8.57
CA VAL A 281 14.18 7.27 8.00
C VAL A 281 15.24 7.68 9.03
N ARG A 282 15.06 7.30 10.29
CA ARG A 282 15.95 7.67 11.40
C ARG A 282 16.80 6.50 11.86
#